data_e4890d77fd303c9642ffa215506f718e
#
_entry.id   e4890d77fd303c9642ffa215506f718e
#
_cell.length_a   1.000
_cell.length_b   1.000
_cell.length_c   1.000
_cell.angle_alpha   90.00
_cell.angle_beta   90.00
_cell.angle_gamma   90.00
#
_symmetry.space_group_name_H-M   'P 1'
#
loop_
_entity.id
_entity.type
_entity.pdbx_description
1 polymer ?
#
loop_
_entity_poly.entity_id
_entity_poly.type
_entity_poly.pdbx_seq_one_letter_code
_entity_poly.pdbx_strand_id
1 'polypeptide(L)'
;FWGVPIPIWSNIDGSEQKSDFPVYHGWAIWDNYREQLPMLSLVYPERFDPIAKSIANLYPYGKKNWATKNEPSPTVRTEHALVVLLDAYTKGYRFNIEAIKDSLMAEADRLDYSSPDKALESSYDNWAIAKLLNKIGDSVNSATYAKKALDYKTYWNKDFADLSKDDVDQMQARGLYQGTIWQYRWFVPFDIKGLKELAGGENAFTNQLDQFFDENNYNHANQPDLQVPGLYNTTRKPWKSQKLFRNIMLDTVVQNYFNNNSKGVDP
;
A
#
# COMPACT_ATOMS: atom_id res chain seq x y z
N PHE A 1 10.00 10.06 -2.75
CA PHE A 1 9.82 11.37 -3.33
C PHE A 1 9.79 12.44 -2.25
N TRP A 2 10.60 13.45 -2.34
CA TRP A 2 10.71 14.49 -1.32
C TRP A 2 9.93 15.70 -1.78
N GLY A 3 8.72 15.89 -1.26
CA GLY A 3 8.05 17.16 -1.43
C GLY A 3 8.88 18.28 -0.81
N VAL A 4 9.04 19.36 -1.54
CA VAL A 4 9.68 20.56 -0.97
C VAL A 4 8.65 21.26 -0.10
N PRO A 5 8.92 21.56 1.18
CA PRO A 5 7.99 22.32 1.99
C PRO A 5 7.81 23.70 1.38
N ILE A 6 6.58 24.08 1.12
CA ILE A 6 6.22 25.40 0.61
C ILE A 6 5.44 26.16 1.68
N PRO A 7 5.73 27.44 1.91
CA PRO A 7 5.03 28.24 2.93
C PRO A 7 3.64 28.69 2.48
N ILE A 8 3.36 28.65 1.19
CA ILE A 8 2.07 29.00 0.60
C ILE A 8 1.60 27.82 -0.23
N TRP A 9 0.43 27.31 0.10
CA TRP A 9 -0.20 26.23 -0.65
C TRP A 9 -1.05 26.81 -1.78
N SER A 10 -0.68 26.50 -3.03
CA SER A 10 -1.54 26.79 -4.17
C SER A 10 -2.56 25.65 -4.29
N ASN A 11 -3.81 25.98 -4.12
CA ASN A 11 -4.90 25.04 -4.23
C ASN A 11 -5.03 24.50 -5.66
N ILE A 12 -5.66 23.35 -5.83
CA ILE A 12 -5.89 22.71 -7.14
C ILE A 12 -6.67 23.62 -8.10
N ASP A 13 -7.51 24.48 -7.59
CA ASP A 13 -8.25 25.50 -8.35
C ASP A 13 -7.44 26.78 -8.63
N GLY A 14 -6.20 26.85 -8.19
CA GLY A 14 -5.30 27.97 -8.36
C GLY A 14 -5.39 29.05 -7.27
N SER A 15 -6.18 28.85 -6.22
CA SER A 15 -6.20 29.75 -5.07
C SER A 15 -4.97 29.55 -4.18
N GLU A 16 -4.45 30.64 -3.61
CA GLU A 16 -3.36 30.60 -2.66
C GLU A 16 -3.90 30.59 -1.23
N GLN A 17 -3.44 29.65 -0.42
CA GLN A 17 -3.75 29.58 1.00
C GLN A 17 -2.47 29.57 1.83
N LYS A 18 -2.46 30.33 2.91
CA LYS A 18 -1.40 30.24 3.91
C LYS A 18 -1.65 29.01 4.78
N SER A 19 -0.62 28.18 4.94
CA SER A 19 -0.61 27.08 5.87
C SER A 19 0.23 27.42 7.11
N ASP A 20 -0.15 26.92 8.27
CA ASP A 20 0.58 27.02 9.52
C ASP A 20 1.63 25.90 9.67
N PHE A 21 1.74 25.03 8.68
CA PHE A 21 2.76 23.98 8.59
C PHE A 21 3.34 23.89 7.17
N PRO A 22 4.54 23.31 7.00
CA PRO A 22 5.11 23.04 5.69
C PRO A 22 4.22 22.11 4.86
N VAL A 23 3.77 22.55 3.70
CA VAL A 23 2.95 21.76 2.79
C VAL A 23 3.84 20.99 1.82
N TYR A 24 3.55 19.70 1.67
CA TYR A 24 4.25 18.80 0.76
C TYR A 24 3.35 18.42 -0.41
N HIS A 25 3.95 18.10 -1.54
CA HIS A 25 3.28 17.64 -2.75
C HIS A 25 4.13 16.58 -3.48
N GLY A 26 3.68 16.09 -4.65
CA GLY A 26 4.42 15.08 -5.40
C GLY A 26 4.16 13.65 -4.89
N TRP A 27 2.91 13.28 -4.85
CA TRP A 27 2.44 12.08 -4.19
C TRP A 27 2.53 10.83 -5.07
N ALA A 28 3.62 10.07 -4.97
CA ALA A 28 3.72 8.69 -5.45
C ALA A 28 3.43 7.73 -4.28
N ILE A 29 2.23 7.79 -3.70
CA ILE A 29 1.89 7.09 -2.45
C ILE A 29 1.96 5.58 -2.62
N TRP A 30 1.54 5.05 -3.77
CA TRP A 30 1.61 3.62 -4.06
C TRP A 30 3.04 3.05 -3.92
N ASP A 31 4.07 3.86 -4.27
CA ASP A 31 5.46 3.45 -4.16
C ASP A 31 5.98 3.52 -2.72
N ASN A 32 5.62 4.56 -1.97
CA ASN A 32 6.30 4.89 -0.72
C ASN A 32 5.49 4.57 0.56
N TYR A 33 4.24 4.15 0.46
CA TYR A 33 3.42 3.85 1.65
C TYR A 33 3.90 2.62 2.43
N ARG A 34 4.63 1.69 1.77
CA ARG A 34 5.09 0.43 2.39
C ARG A 34 6.27 0.63 3.33
N GLU A 35 7.26 1.42 2.93
CA GLU A 35 8.53 1.55 3.64
C GLU A 35 8.85 3.00 4.03
N GLN A 36 8.92 3.91 3.04
CA GLN A 36 9.42 5.26 3.25
C GLN A 36 8.56 6.06 4.22
N LEU A 37 7.26 6.12 4.02
CA LEU A 37 6.36 6.87 4.90
C LEU A 37 6.28 6.26 6.31
N PRO A 38 6.13 4.92 6.48
CA PRO A 38 6.22 4.29 7.80
C PRO A 38 7.56 4.53 8.50
N MET A 39 8.68 4.48 7.77
CA MET A 39 10.01 4.76 8.32
C MET A 39 10.11 6.22 8.80
N LEU A 40 9.70 7.18 7.96
CA LEU A 40 9.70 8.60 8.33
C LEU A 40 8.86 8.86 9.57
N SER A 41 7.71 8.19 9.70
CA SER A 41 6.85 8.33 10.87
C SER A 41 7.49 7.88 12.18
N LEU A 42 8.52 7.04 12.12
CA LEU A 42 9.23 6.52 13.29
C LEU A 42 10.53 7.29 13.59
N VAL A 43 11.28 7.66 12.55
CA VAL A 43 12.64 8.22 12.73
C VAL A 43 12.71 9.73 12.55
N TYR A 44 11.73 10.34 11.86
CA TYR A 44 11.65 11.79 11.62
C TYR A 44 10.20 12.30 11.80
N PRO A 45 9.63 12.19 13.02
CA PRO A 45 8.23 12.55 13.26
C PRO A 45 7.91 14.01 12.93
N GLU A 46 8.87 14.92 13.11
CA GLU A 46 8.74 16.34 12.78
C GLU A 46 8.62 16.60 11.26
N ARG A 47 9.11 15.68 10.44
CA ARG A 47 8.95 15.71 8.97
C ARG A 47 7.67 15.00 8.54
N PHE A 48 7.32 13.91 9.21
CA PHE A 48 6.17 13.12 8.83
C PHE A 48 4.84 13.79 9.20
N ASP A 49 4.76 14.50 10.32
CA ASP A 49 3.53 15.19 10.74
C ASP A 49 2.96 16.14 9.66
N PRO A 50 3.75 17.08 9.10
CA PRO A 50 3.26 17.93 8.02
C PRO A 50 2.97 17.16 6.71
N ILE A 51 3.62 16.03 6.44
CA ILE A 51 3.31 15.16 5.31
C ILE A 51 1.90 14.57 5.48
N ALA A 52 1.61 13.97 6.62
CA ALA A 52 0.29 13.39 6.90
C ALA A 52 -0.83 14.45 6.83
N LYS A 53 -0.59 15.64 7.37
CA LYS A 53 -1.52 16.79 7.28
C LYS A 53 -1.72 17.24 5.85
N SER A 54 -0.66 17.26 5.03
CA SER A 54 -0.75 17.64 3.61
C SER A 54 -1.62 16.65 2.83
N ILE A 55 -1.44 15.35 3.05
CA ILE A 55 -2.28 14.31 2.43
C ILE A 55 -3.74 14.48 2.87
N ALA A 56 -4.01 14.69 4.16
CA ALA A 56 -5.37 14.90 4.66
C ALA A 56 -6.04 16.13 4.03
N ASN A 57 -5.29 17.24 3.90
CA ASN A 57 -5.80 18.49 3.35
C ASN A 57 -6.11 18.41 1.84
N LEU A 58 -5.56 17.45 1.12
CA LEU A 58 -5.86 17.28 -0.32
C LEU A 58 -7.17 16.52 -0.57
N TYR A 59 -7.69 15.78 0.40
CA TYR A 59 -8.89 14.96 0.24
C TYR A 59 -10.13 15.73 -0.23
N PRO A 60 -10.43 16.93 0.29
CA PRO A 60 -11.60 17.70 -0.16
C PRO A 60 -11.61 18.04 -1.65
N TYR A 61 -10.45 18.06 -2.28
CA TYR A 61 -10.33 18.38 -3.72
C TYR A 61 -10.46 17.18 -4.65
N GLY A 62 -10.52 15.97 -4.09
CA GLY A 62 -10.64 14.72 -4.82
C GLY A 62 -9.30 14.22 -5.37
N LYS A 63 -9.11 12.92 -5.31
CA LYS A 63 -7.87 12.22 -5.61
C LYS A 63 -7.33 12.49 -7.03
N LYS A 64 -8.21 12.53 -8.02
CA LYS A 64 -7.85 12.79 -9.42
C LYS A 64 -7.16 14.15 -9.65
N ASN A 65 -7.35 15.08 -8.72
CA ASN A 65 -6.83 16.44 -8.81
C ASN A 65 -5.53 16.62 -8.01
N TRP A 66 -4.99 15.56 -7.40
CA TRP A 66 -3.74 15.64 -6.66
C TRP A 66 -2.52 15.79 -7.57
N ALA A 67 -2.60 15.28 -8.80
CA ALA A 67 -1.64 15.61 -9.84
C ALA A 67 -2.01 16.98 -10.43
N THR A 68 -1.39 18.02 -9.91
CA THR A 68 -1.59 19.40 -10.39
C THR A 68 -0.72 19.66 -11.61
N LYS A 69 -0.93 20.82 -12.27
CA LYS A 69 -0.05 21.26 -13.37
C LYS A 69 1.42 21.41 -12.97
N ASN A 70 1.71 21.42 -11.68
CA ASN A 70 3.06 21.53 -11.14
C ASN A 70 3.69 20.15 -10.85
N GLU A 71 2.93 19.08 -10.97
CA GLU A 71 3.43 17.71 -10.86
C GLU A 71 4.12 17.30 -12.16
N PRO A 72 5.24 16.56 -12.08
CA PRO A 72 5.99 16.16 -13.27
C PRO A 72 5.27 15.10 -14.11
N SER A 73 4.26 14.41 -13.53
CA SER A 73 3.49 13.37 -14.22
C SER A 73 2.03 13.40 -13.79
N PRO A 74 1.09 13.36 -14.74
CA PRO A 74 -0.34 13.21 -14.45
C PRO A 74 -0.72 11.79 -14.01
N THR A 75 0.22 10.86 -14.00
CA THR A 75 0.00 9.44 -13.69
C THR A 75 0.47 9.06 -12.28
N VAL A 76 0.66 10.03 -11.40
CA VAL A 76 1.03 9.77 -10.00
C VAL A 76 0.00 8.87 -9.34
N ARG A 77 0.46 7.74 -8.83
CA ARG A 77 -0.39 6.78 -8.12
C ARG A 77 -0.58 7.21 -6.67
N THR A 78 -1.82 7.47 -6.30
CA THR A 78 -2.20 7.93 -4.96
C THR A 78 -3.01 6.87 -4.18
N GLU A 79 -3.07 5.65 -4.69
CA GLU A 79 -3.65 4.52 -4.00
C GLU A 79 -2.97 4.35 -2.63
N HIS A 80 -3.72 3.85 -1.66
CA HIS A 80 -3.27 3.64 -0.27
C HIS A 80 -3.02 4.91 0.56
N ALA A 81 -3.46 6.09 0.08
CA ALA A 81 -3.49 7.29 0.92
C ALA A 81 -4.33 7.08 2.20
N LEU A 82 -5.44 6.33 2.10
CA LEU A 82 -6.25 5.91 3.26
C LEU A 82 -5.43 5.09 4.27
N VAL A 83 -4.55 4.21 3.77
CA VAL A 83 -3.65 3.40 4.61
C VAL A 83 -2.62 4.28 5.32
N VAL A 84 -2.02 5.24 4.60
CA VAL A 84 -1.08 6.21 5.19
C VAL A 84 -1.74 7.02 6.30
N LEU A 85 -2.95 7.53 6.06
CA LEU A 85 -3.69 8.29 7.08
C LEU A 85 -4.07 7.43 8.28
N LEU A 86 -4.45 6.16 8.07
CA LEU A 86 -4.72 5.22 9.17
C LEU A 86 -3.47 4.95 10.00
N ASP A 87 -2.33 4.69 9.36
CA ASP A 87 -1.04 4.46 10.03
C ASP A 87 -0.63 5.69 10.85
N ALA A 88 -0.67 6.87 10.22
CA ALA A 88 -0.37 8.13 10.87
C ALA A 88 -1.25 8.36 12.11
N TYR A 89 -2.56 8.23 11.96
CA TYR A 89 -3.50 8.45 13.06
C TYR A 89 -3.31 7.43 14.20
N THR A 90 -2.99 6.18 13.84
CA THR A 90 -2.74 5.12 14.81
C THR A 90 -1.46 5.36 15.60
N LYS A 91 -0.43 5.92 14.97
CA LYS A 91 0.85 6.31 15.61
C LYS A 91 0.77 7.61 16.42
N GLY A 92 -0.36 8.30 16.41
CA GLY A 92 -0.56 9.50 17.25
C GLY A 92 -0.50 10.83 16.49
N TYR A 93 -0.23 10.84 15.21
CA TYR A 93 -0.34 12.05 14.39
C TYR A 93 -1.80 12.48 14.29
N ARG A 94 -2.06 13.79 14.31
CA ARG A 94 -3.42 14.32 14.38
C ARG A 94 -3.73 15.24 13.22
N PHE A 95 -4.82 14.94 12.56
CA PHE A 95 -5.50 15.74 11.55
C PHE A 95 -7.02 15.54 11.73
N ASN A 96 -7.81 16.45 11.20
CA ASN A 96 -9.26 16.43 11.42
C ASN A 96 -9.96 15.47 10.46
N ILE A 97 -10.09 14.19 10.87
CA ILE A 97 -10.77 13.16 10.07
C ILE A 97 -12.24 13.52 9.84
N GLU A 98 -12.94 14.09 10.84
CA GLU A 98 -14.34 14.48 10.70
C GLU A 98 -14.55 15.49 9.57
N ALA A 99 -13.63 16.45 9.43
CA ALA A 99 -13.73 17.48 8.39
C ALA A 99 -13.54 16.91 6.96
N ILE A 100 -12.86 15.77 6.81
CA ILE A 100 -12.58 15.17 5.51
C ILE A 100 -13.34 13.84 5.28
N LYS A 101 -14.17 13.43 6.23
CA LYS A 101 -14.86 12.14 6.24
C LYS A 101 -15.63 11.87 4.94
N ASP A 102 -16.41 12.83 4.49
CA ASP A 102 -17.24 12.65 3.28
C ASP A 102 -16.35 12.48 2.03
N SER A 103 -15.22 13.17 1.98
CA SER A 103 -14.26 13.02 0.87
C SER A 103 -13.54 11.66 0.90
N LEU A 104 -13.22 11.16 2.10
CA LEU A 104 -12.66 9.80 2.26
C LEU A 104 -13.66 8.73 1.78
N MET A 105 -14.93 8.87 2.17
CA MET A 105 -16.00 7.96 1.74
C MET A 105 -16.26 8.05 0.24
N ALA A 106 -16.29 9.26 -0.32
CA ALA A 106 -16.48 9.49 -1.75
C ALA A 106 -15.31 8.90 -2.59
N GLU A 107 -14.10 8.85 -2.07
CA GLU A 107 -13.00 8.14 -2.70
C GLU A 107 -13.21 6.63 -2.63
N ALA A 108 -13.51 6.10 -1.43
CA ALA A 108 -13.71 4.67 -1.21
C ALA A 108 -14.85 4.09 -2.07
N ASP A 109 -15.88 4.88 -2.35
CA ASP A 109 -17.00 4.47 -3.21
C ASP A 109 -16.64 4.42 -4.72
N ARG A 110 -15.49 4.99 -5.10
CA ARG A 110 -15.00 5.02 -6.48
C ARG A 110 -13.77 4.13 -6.73
N LEU A 111 -13.41 3.32 -5.75
CA LEU A 111 -12.28 2.40 -5.88
C LEU A 111 -12.48 1.42 -7.04
N ASP A 112 -11.39 1.11 -7.72
CA ASP A 112 -11.40 0.30 -8.94
C ASP A 112 -11.19 -1.19 -8.62
N TYR A 113 -12.03 -2.03 -9.20
CA TYR A 113 -11.99 -3.49 -9.09
C TYR A 113 -11.84 -4.17 -10.46
N SER A 114 -11.37 -3.44 -11.47
CA SER A 114 -11.34 -3.90 -12.87
C SER A 114 -10.28 -4.96 -13.16
N SER A 115 -9.26 -5.10 -12.31
CA SER A 115 -8.21 -6.12 -12.42
C SER A 115 -7.95 -6.80 -11.07
N PRO A 116 -7.29 -7.98 -11.03
CA PRO A 116 -7.07 -8.71 -9.79
C PRO A 116 -6.28 -7.93 -8.75
N ASP A 117 -5.22 -7.24 -9.14
CA ASP A 117 -4.40 -6.38 -8.26
C ASP A 117 -5.23 -5.24 -7.66
N LYS A 118 -5.96 -4.50 -8.51
CA LYS A 118 -6.83 -3.42 -8.07
C LYS A 118 -7.92 -3.89 -7.11
N ALA A 119 -8.43 -5.10 -7.28
CA ALA A 119 -9.41 -5.65 -6.36
C ALA A 119 -8.81 -5.89 -4.96
N LEU A 120 -7.58 -6.38 -4.86
CA LEU A 120 -6.89 -6.53 -3.58
C LEU A 120 -6.54 -5.16 -2.97
N GLU A 121 -6.00 -4.25 -3.77
CA GLU A 121 -5.64 -2.89 -3.36
C GLU A 121 -6.86 -2.10 -2.87
N SER A 122 -7.96 -2.13 -3.62
CA SER A 122 -9.22 -1.47 -3.24
C SER A 122 -9.83 -2.05 -1.96
N SER A 123 -9.70 -3.36 -1.76
CA SER A 123 -10.14 -4.01 -0.53
C SER A 123 -9.29 -3.56 0.67
N TYR A 124 -8.00 -3.33 0.47
CA TYR A 124 -7.12 -2.78 1.51
C TYR A 124 -7.50 -1.34 1.88
N ASP A 125 -7.76 -0.49 0.90
CA ASP A 125 -8.22 0.88 1.15
C ASP A 125 -9.60 0.90 1.84
N ASN A 126 -10.53 -0.01 1.47
CA ASN A 126 -11.81 -0.18 2.18
C ASN A 126 -11.62 -0.59 3.65
N TRP A 127 -10.64 -1.46 3.93
CA TRP A 127 -10.29 -1.80 5.31
C TRP A 127 -9.75 -0.57 6.06
N ALA A 128 -8.90 0.22 5.42
CA ALA A 128 -8.29 1.39 6.04
C ALA A 128 -9.34 2.45 6.41
N ILE A 129 -10.25 2.78 5.51
CA ILE A 129 -11.34 3.73 5.82
C ILE A 129 -12.27 3.19 6.89
N ALA A 130 -12.60 1.90 6.89
CA ALA A 130 -13.41 1.31 7.95
C ALA A 130 -12.77 1.53 9.33
N LYS A 131 -11.45 1.35 9.43
CA LYS A 131 -10.71 1.59 10.67
C LYS A 131 -10.67 3.07 11.06
N LEU A 132 -10.49 3.99 10.10
CA LEU A 132 -10.52 5.43 10.35
C LEU A 132 -11.90 5.87 10.88
N LEU A 133 -12.98 5.44 10.23
CA LEU A 133 -14.34 5.76 10.64
C LEU A 133 -14.66 5.23 12.04
N ASN A 134 -14.19 4.02 12.36
CA ASN A 134 -14.34 3.47 13.71
C ASN A 134 -13.64 4.33 14.78
N LYS A 135 -12.48 4.92 14.45
CA LYS A 135 -11.72 5.77 15.39
C LYS A 135 -12.44 7.08 15.73
N ILE A 136 -13.34 7.55 14.88
CA ILE A 136 -14.18 8.74 15.10
C ILE A 136 -15.61 8.39 15.54
N GLY A 137 -15.91 7.12 15.80
CA GLY A 137 -17.21 6.67 16.31
C GLY A 137 -18.28 6.45 15.25
N ASP A 138 -17.97 6.57 13.95
CA ASP A 138 -18.90 6.29 12.86
C ASP A 138 -18.99 4.77 12.59
N SER A 139 -19.70 4.09 13.48
CA SER A 139 -19.80 2.63 13.46
C SER A 139 -20.59 2.09 12.25
N VAL A 140 -21.57 2.84 11.76
CA VAL A 140 -22.42 2.43 10.63
C VAL A 140 -21.62 2.37 9.33
N ASN A 141 -20.97 3.47 9.00
CA ASN A 141 -20.12 3.50 7.81
C ASN A 141 -18.90 2.60 7.94
N SER A 142 -18.29 2.53 9.14
CA SER A 142 -17.21 1.57 9.44
C SER A 142 -17.62 0.14 9.10
N ALA A 143 -18.80 -0.32 9.53
CA ALA A 143 -19.29 -1.68 9.23
C ALA A 143 -19.50 -1.89 7.72
N THR A 144 -19.99 -0.88 7.02
CA THR A 144 -20.20 -0.92 5.56
C THR A 144 -18.89 -1.15 4.81
N TYR A 145 -17.86 -0.34 5.09
CA TYR A 145 -16.56 -0.49 4.44
C TYR A 145 -15.78 -1.71 4.91
N ALA A 146 -15.94 -2.13 6.16
CA ALA A 146 -15.38 -3.39 6.65
C ALA A 146 -15.93 -4.61 5.87
N LYS A 147 -17.22 -4.58 5.49
CA LYS A 147 -17.80 -5.61 4.64
C LYS A 147 -17.22 -5.57 3.22
N LYS A 148 -17.13 -4.38 2.59
CA LYS A 148 -16.50 -4.20 1.27
C LYS A 148 -15.05 -4.68 1.25
N ALA A 149 -14.31 -4.47 2.34
CA ALA A 149 -12.94 -4.95 2.47
C ALA A 149 -12.80 -6.48 2.33
N LEU A 150 -13.84 -7.24 2.65
CA LEU A 150 -13.83 -8.70 2.53
C LEU A 150 -14.12 -9.19 1.11
N ASP A 151 -14.49 -8.32 0.18
CA ASP A 151 -14.76 -8.69 -1.22
C ASP A 151 -13.51 -9.25 -1.90
N TYR A 152 -12.29 -8.94 -1.37
CA TYR A 152 -11.06 -9.54 -1.86
C TYR A 152 -11.12 -11.07 -1.93
N LYS A 153 -11.90 -11.73 -1.04
CA LYS A 153 -12.01 -13.19 -1.00
C LYS A 153 -12.60 -13.77 -2.30
N THR A 154 -13.56 -13.06 -2.88
CA THR A 154 -14.17 -13.45 -4.15
C THR A 154 -13.16 -13.34 -5.29
N TYR A 155 -12.44 -12.23 -5.36
CA TYR A 155 -11.41 -12.00 -6.38
C TYR A 155 -10.23 -12.94 -6.20
N TRP A 156 -9.80 -13.15 -4.95
CA TRP A 156 -8.70 -14.06 -4.66
C TRP A 156 -9.01 -15.50 -5.08
N ASN A 157 -10.20 -16.01 -4.78
CA ASN A 157 -10.63 -17.34 -5.21
C ASN A 157 -10.70 -17.47 -6.73
N LYS A 158 -11.13 -16.42 -7.41
CA LYS A 158 -11.26 -16.42 -8.87
C LYS A 158 -9.90 -16.39 -9.57
N ASP A 159 -9.00 -15.54 -9.10
CA ASP A 159 -7.81 -15.16 -9.86
C ASP A 159 -6.49 -15.68 -9.28
N PHE A 160 -6.43 -15.99 -7.96
CA PHE A 160 -5.19 -16.33 -7.28
C PHE A 160 -5.15 -17.73 -6.63
N ALA A 161 -6.29 -18.43 -6.53
CA ALA A 161 -6.35 -19.72 -5.84
C ALA A 161 -5.69 -20.83 -6.65
N ASP A 162 -5.94 -20.88 -7.95
CA ASP A 162 -5.46 -21.94 -8.84
C ASP A 162 -4.09 -21.59 -9.43
N LEU A 163 -3.07 -22.22 -8.87
CA LEU A 163 -1.67 -22.08 -9.28
C LEU A 163 -1.24 -23.07 -10.38
N SER A 164 -2.14 -23.91 -10.86
CA SER A 164 -1.85 -24.86 -11.94
C SER A 164 -2.02 -24.28 -13.34
N LYS A 165 -2.50 -23.04 -13.46
CA LYS A 165 -2.70 -22.37 -14.75
C LYS A 165 -1.37 -21.89 -15.33
N ASP A 166 -1.26 -21.91 -16.65
CA ASP A 166 -0.04 -21.59 -17.41
C ASP A 166 0.35 -20.10 -17.36
N ASP A 167 -0.51 -19.22 -16.81
CA ASP A 167 -0.30 -17.77 -16.75
C ASP A 167 0.15 -17.25 -15.37
N VAL A 168 0.32 -18.13 -14.37
CA VAL A 168 0.54 -17.72 -12.97
C VAL A 168 1.89 -17.05 -12.72
N ASP A 169 2.89 -17.34 -13.53
CA ASP A 169 4.24 -16.77 -13.51
C ASP A 169 4.48 -15.77 -14.64
N GLN A 170 3.44 -15.49 -15.47
CA GLN A 170 3.54 -14.49 -16.53
C GLN A 170 3.36 -13.08 -15.99
N MET A 171 4.27 -12.20 -16.39
CA MET A 171 4.16 -10.77 -16.05
C MET A 171 2.88 -10.17 -16.63
N GLN A 172 2.18 -9.39 -15.80
CA GLN A 172 0.95 -8.68 -16.16
C GLN A 172 -0.21 -9.59 -16.62
N ALA A 173 -0.15 -10.87 -16.30
CA ALA A 173 -1.26 -11.78 -16.56
C ALA A 173 -2.57 -11.25 -15.96
N ARG A 174 -3.68 -11.50 -16.65
CA ARG A 174 -5.04 -11.11 -16.22
C ARG A 174 -5.22 -9.61 -15.95
N GLY A 175 -4.35 -8.76 -16.56
CA GLY A 175 -4.41 -7.31 -16.41
C GLY A 175 -3.77 -6.77 -15.14
N LEU A 176 -2.92 -7.54 -14.45
CA LEU A 176 -2.09 -7.04 -13.36
C LEU A 176 -1.23 -5.85 -13.83
N TYR A 177 -1.11 -4.83 -12.99
CA TYR A 177 -0.31 -3.65 -13.33
C TYR A 177 1.19 -3.99 -13.47
N GLN A 178 1.74 -4.71 -12.52
CA GLN A 178 3.10 -5.23 -12.50
C GLN A 178 3.08 -6.60 -11.82
N GLY A 179 4.13 -7.38 -11.99
CA GLY A 179 4.25 -8.66 -11.30
C GLY A 179 3.41 -9.79 -11.92
N THR A 180 3.33 -10.87 -11.19
CA THR A 180 2.68 -12.11 -11.57
C THR A 180 1.56 -12.47 -10.60
N ILE A 181 0.76 -13.49 -10.94
CA ILE A 181 -0.25 -14.04 -10.03
C ILE A 181 0.41 -14.57 -8.74
N TRP A 182 1.57 -15.23 -8.87
CA TRP A 182 2.36 -15.70 -7.72
C TRP A 182 2.77 -14.56 -6.78
N GLN A 183 3.11 -13.40 -7.31
CA GLN A 183 3.55 -12.24 -6.55
C GLN A 183 2.39 -11.54 -5.86
N TYR A 184 1.36 -11.19 -6.60
CA TYR A 184 0.22 -10.45 -6.07
C TYR A 184 -0.67 -11.23 -5.11
N ARG A 185 -0.74 -12.56 -5.20
CA ARG A 185 -1.62 -13.37 -4.34
C ARG A 185 -1.39 -13.18 -2.84
N TRP A 186 -0.22 -12.69 -2.45
CA TRP A 186 0.14 -12.42 -1.06
C TRP A 186 -0.32 -11.04 -0.57
N PHE A 187 -0.85 -10.21 -1.46
CA PHE A 187 -1.19 -8.83 -1.16
C PHE A 187 -2.54 -8.70 -0.42
N VAL A 188 -2.61 -9.26 0.81
CA VAL A 188 -3.73 -9.12 1.74
C VAL A 188 -3.19 -8.81 3.15
N PRO A 189 -2.45 -7.68 3.35
CA PRO A 189 -1.78 -7.39 4.62
C PRO A 189 -2.74 -7.14 5.77
N PHE A 190 -3.98 -6.82 5.48
CA PHE A 190 -5.00 -6.47 6.46
C PHE A 190 -5.81 -7.67 7.00
N ASP A 191 -5.79 -8.83 6.34
CA ASP A 191 -6.49 -10.05 6.75
C ASP A 191 -5.65 -11.31 6.52
N ILE A 192 -4.52 -11.40 7.22
CA ILE A 192 -3.62 -12.56 7.12
C ILE A 192 -4.32 -13.88 7.50
N LYS A 193 -5.26 -13.83 8.45
CA LYS A 193 -6.04 -15.01 8.82
C LYS A 193 -6.89 -15.50 7.64
N GLY A 194 -7.63 -14.59 7.00
CA GLY A 194 -8.43 -14.91 5.82
C GLY A 194 -7.59 -15.39 4.65
N LEU A 195 -6.41 -14.77 4.43
CA LEU A 195 -5.48 -15.22 3.40
C LEU A 195 -4.99 -16.67 3.65
N LYS A 196 -4.67 -17.02 4.89
CA LYS A 196 -4.29 -18.39 5.25
C LYS A 196 -5.43 -19.38 5.02
N GLU A 197 -6.67 -19.01 5.37
CA GLU A 197 -7.85 -19.81 5.11
C GLU A 197 -8.04 -20.08 3.61
N LEU A 198 -7.91 -19.05 2.78
CA LEU A 198 -7.99 -19.15 1.31
C LEU A 198 -6.86 -20.01 0.71
N ALA A 199 -5.67 -19.94 1.28
CA ALA A 199 -4.52 -20.74 0.84
C ALA A 199 -4.60 -22.22 1.29
N GLY A 200 -5.66 -22.64 1.98
CA GLY A 200 -5.84 -24.01 2.44
C GLY A 200 -5.36 -24.27 3.87
N GLY A 201 -5.21 -23.22 4.67
CA GLY A 201 -4.80 -23.28 6.08
C GLY A 201 -3.31 -23.05 6.31
N GLU A 202 -2.92 -23.04 7.58
CA GLU A 202 -1.56 -22.67 8.05
C GLU A 202 -0.44 -23.45 7.35
N ASN A 203 -0.58 -24.76 7.22
CA ASN A 203 0.46 -25.59 6.62
C ASN A 203 0.57 -25.37 5.11
N ALA A 204 -0.58 -25.32 4.42
CA ALA A 204 -0.62 -25.06 2.97
C ALA A 204 -0.04 -23.66 2.66
N PHE A 205 -0.44 -22.65 3.42
CA PHE A 205 0.11 -21.29 3.32
C PHE A 205 1.65 -21.27 3.46
N THR A 206 2.17 -21.96 4.49
CA THR A 206 3.61 -22.03 4.73
C THR A 206 4.35 -22.76 3.61
N ASN A 207 3.79 -23.87 3.11
CA ASN A 207 4.38 -24.63 2.01
C ASN A 207 4.40 -23.83 0.69
N GLN A 208 3.33 -23.08 0.44
CA GLN A 208 3.26 -22.19 -0.74
C GLN A 208 4.25 -21.01 -0.64
N LEU A 209 4.49 -20.48 0.57
CA LEU A 209 5.58 -19.51 0.78
C LEU A 209 6.96 -20.15 0.54
N ASP A 210 7.18 -21.37 1.03
CA ASP A 210 8.41 -22.10 0.79
C ASP A 210 8.62 -22.29 -0.73
N GLN A 211 7.61 -22.75 -1.46
CA GLN A 211 7.63 -22.91 -2.91
C GLN A 211 7.92 -21.57 -3.63
N PHE A 212 7.26 -20.47 -3.23
CA PHE A 212 7.46 -19.16 -3.82
C PHE A 212 8.92 -18.69 -3.80
N PHE A 213 9.62 -18.92 -2.68
CA PHE A 213 11.02 -18.54 -2.56
C PHE A 213 11.96 -19.59 -3.18
N ASP A 214 11.68 -20.88 -3.06
CA ASP A 214 12.50 -21.97 -3.58
C ASP A 214 12.50 -21.99 -5.13
N GLU A 215 11.39 -21.62 -5.76
CA GLU A 215 11.25 -21.47 -7.21
C GLU A 215 11.67 -20.10 -7.76
N ASN A 216 12.24 -19.24 -6.89
CA ASN A 216 12.73 -17.90 -7.27
C ASN A 216 11.66 -16.98 -7.87
N ASN A 217 10.41 -17.09 -7.41
CA ASN A 217 9.32 -16.23 -7.83
C ASN A 217 9.37 -14.83 -7.19
N TYR A 218 10.15 -14.66 -6.11
CA TYR A 218 10.33 -13.37 -5.43
C TYR A 218 11.15 -12.40 -6.29
N ASN A 219 10.65 -11.19 -6.46
CA ASN A 219 11.35 -10.11 -7.14
C ASN A 219 11.47 -8.88 -6.23
N HIS A 220 12.68 -8.63 -5.70
CA HIS A 220 12.91 -7.48 -4.81
C HIS A 220 12.71 -6.12 -5.50
N ALA A 221 12.76 -6.07 -6.82
CA ALA A 221 12.50 -4.86 -7.60
C ALA A 221 11.00 -4.59 -7.85
N ASN A 222 10.12 -5.44 -7.34
CA ASN A 222 8.67 -5.29 -7.49
C ASN A 222 7.99 -5.00 -6.14
N GLN A 223 7.40 -3.83 -5.97
CA GLN A 223 6.81 -3.39 -4.71
C GLN A 223 5.81 -4.38 -4.07
N PRO A 224 4.90 -5.04 -4.79
CA PRO A 224 4.01 -6.04 -4.20
C PRO A 224 4.71 -7.17 -3.45
N ASP A 225 5.97 -7.48 -3.83
CA ASP A 225 6.73 -8.57 -3.22
C ASP A 225 7.41 -8.19 -1.91
N LEU A 226 7.71 -6.91 -1.68
CA LEU A 226 8.56 -6.45 -0.58
C LEU A 226 8.07 -6.90 0.79
N GLN A 227 6.77 -7.07 0.97
CA GLN A 227 6.17 -7.55 2.22
C GLN A 227 6.22 -9.07 2.39
N VAL A 228 6.38 -9.85 1.30
CA VAL A 228 6.23 -11.32 1.32
C VAL A 228 7.23 -12.02 2.25
N PRO A 229 8.52 -11.63 2.31
CA PRO A 229 9.45 -12.21 3.28
C PRO A 229 8.98 -12.08 4.73
N GLY A 230 8.23 -11.01 5.05
CA GLY A 230 7.66 -10.75 6.36
C GLY A 230 6.51 -11.71 6.75
N LEU A 231 5.86 -12.36 5.81
CA LEU A 231 4.72 -13.23 6.06
C LEU A 231 5.07 -14.45 6.92
N TYR A 232 6.29 -14.93 6.88
CA TYR A 232 6.73 -16.01 7.78
C TYR A 232 6.64 -15.65 9.27
N ASN A 233 6.67 -14.36 9.64
CA ASN A 233 6.45 -13.94 11.02
C ASN A 233 5.07 -14.30 11.55
N THR A 234 4.12 -14.52 10.65
CA THR A 234 2.75 -14.94 10.97
C THR A 234 2.58 -16.46 11.03
N THR A 235 3.63 -17.23 10.73
CA THR A 235 3.65 -18.69 10.70
C THR A 235 4.41 -19.27 11.89
N ARG A 236 4.49 -20.60 11.95
CA ARG A 236 5.34 -21.31 12.94
C ARG A 236 6.83 -21.28 12.60
N LYS A 237 7.24 -20.59 11.53
CA LYS A 237 8.63 -20.51 11.05
C LYS A 237 9.16 -19.07 10.94
N PRO A 238 9.04 -18.21 11.98
CA PRO A 238 9.42 -16.80 11.89
C PRO A 238 10.92 -16.59 11.57
N TRP A 239 11.79 -17.55 11.91
CA TRP A 239 13.21 -17.52 11.58
C TRP A 239 13.49 -17.46 10.07
N LYS A 240 12.54 -17.91 9.22
CA LYS A 240 12.66 -17.79 7.77
C LYS A 240 12.59 -16.35 7.30
N SER A 241 11.72 -15.51 7.90
CA SER A 241 11.74 -14.06 7.67
C SER A 241 13.11 -13.47 7.96
N GLN A 242 13.67 -13.77 9.12
CA GLN A 242 14.98 -13.24 9.54
C GLN A 242 16.08 -13.62 8.55
N LYS A 243 16.09 -14.89 8.13
CA LYS A 243 17.06 -15.40 7.13
C LYS A 243 16.89 -14.70 5.78
N LEU A 244 15.65 -14.57 5.29
CA LEU A 244 15.34 -13.94 4.01
C LEU A 244 15.73 -12.46 4.01
N PHE A 245 15.31 -11.67 5.01
CA PHE A 245 15.70 -10.26 5.09
C PHE A 245 17.21 -10.08 5.16
N ARG A 246 17.92 -10.94 5.92
CA ARG A 246 19.38 -10.90 5.94
C ARG A 246 19.99 -11.18 4.55
N ASN A 247 19.52 -12.20 3.86
CA ASN A 247 20.02 -12.58 2.53
C ASN A 247 19.71 -11.47 1.51
N ILE A 248 18.46 -10.96 1.49
CA ILE A 248 18.06 -9.86 0.60
C ILE A 248 18.96 -8.64 0.83
N MET A 249 19.20 -8.27 2.09
CA MET A 249 20.05 -7.13 2.41
C MET A 249 21.48 -7.33 1.93
N LEU A 250 22.08 -8.50 2.16
CA LEU A 250 23.50 -8.76 1.85
C LEU A 250 23.71 -9.07 0.37
N ASP A 251 22.84 -9.88 -0.22
CA ASP A 251 23.06 -10.43 -1.56
C ASP A 251 22.36 -9.57 -2.65
N THR A 252 21.21 -8.99 -2.34
CA THR A 252 20.45 -8.19 -3.31
C THR A 252 20.76 -6.70 -3.16
N VAL A 253 20.50 -6.14 -1.98
CA VAL A 253 20.65 -4.69 -1.77
C VAL A 253 22.10 -4.27 -1.84
N VAL A 254 23.01 -4.92 -1.10
CA VAL A 254 24.42 -4.55 -1.08
C VAL A 254 25.06 -4.74 -2.45
N GLN A 255 24.79 -5.86 -3.13
CA GLN A 255 25.38 -6.12 -4.44
C GLN A 255 24.85 -5.17 -5.52
N ASN A 256 23.56 -4.88 -5.52
CA ASN A 256 22.95 -4.02 -6.54
C ASN A 256 23.22 -2.54 -6.32
N TYR A 257 23.20 -2.06 -5.07
CA TYR A 257 23.34 -0.62 -4.79
C TYR A 257 24.76 -0.17 -4.49
N PHE A 258 25.58 -1.01 -3.84
CA PHE A 258 26.90 -0.60 -3.38
C PHE A 258 28.05 -1.14 -4.23
N ASN A 259 27.84 -2.20 -5.03
CA ASN A 259 28.87 -2.82 -5.86
C ASN A 259 28.75 -2.50 -7.35
N ASN A 260 28.05 -1.43 -7.72
CA ASN A 260 27.88 -0.96 -9.12
C ASN A 260 27.26 -1.94 -10.11
N ASN A 261 26.64 -3.00 -9.67
CA ASN A 261 25.82 -3.84 -10.53
C ASN A 261 24.43 -3.22 -10.66
N SER A 262 24.40 -2.01 -11.19
CA SER A 262 23.23 -1.15 -11.30
C SER A 262 22.18 -1.72 -12.27
N LYS A 263 21.49 -2.75 -11.85
CA LYS A 263 20.13 -2.99 -12.31
C LYS A 263 19.26 -2.33 -11.25
N GLY A 264 18.84 -1.11 -11.53
CA GLY A 264 18.10 -0.30 -10.59
C GLY A 264 16.91 -1.07 -10.01
N VAL A 265 16.79 -1.05 -8.72
CA VAL A 265 15.52 -1.30 -8.04
C VAL A 265 14.70 -0.05 -8.26
N ASP A 266 13.47 -0.21 -8.67
CA ASP A 266 12.52 0.88 -8.79
C ASP A 266 12.38 1.56 -7.41
N PRO A 267 12.59 2.88 -7.29
CA PRO A 267 12.70 3.56 -6.00
C PRO A 267 11.38 3.61 -5.24
#